data_de99bd548e9571e9f44be40dc9ff4f35
#
_entry.id   de99bd548e9571e9f44be40dc9ff4f35
#
_cell.length_a   1.000
_cell.length_b   1.000
_cell.length_c   1.000
_cell.angle_alpha   90.00
_cell.angle_beta   90.00
_cell.angle_gamma   90.00
#
_symmetry.space_group_name_H-M   'P 1'
#
loop_
_entity.id
_entity.type
_entity.pdbx_description
1 polymer ?
#
loop_
_entity_poly.entity_id
_entity_poly.type
_entity_poly.pdbx_seq_one_letter_code
_entity_poly.pdbx_strand_id
1 'polypeptide(L)'
;QLKMDDVVGPRTGVFVGVSQSDYKTIREMNTADEEKYAGTGYAMSIVANRVSHRLNLSGPSVSVDTACSSSLVALDEGVRHLQAGSCDMAFVSGVNVIAHPGAFVAFSKSGMQSPSGQPSTFD
;
A
#
# COMPACT_ATOMS: atom_id res chain seq x y z
N GLN A 1 -15.05 -21.02 -3.33
CA GLN A 1 -14.73 -19.71 -3.90
C GLN A 1 -15.59 -18.66 -3.21
N LEU A 2 -14.98 -17.69 -2.52
CA LEU A 2 -15.69 -16.58 -1.86
C LEU A 2 -16.41 -15.74 -2.93
N LYS A 3 -17.68 -15.46 -2.68
CA LYS A 3 -18.43 -14.48 -3.48
C LYS A 3 -18.19 -13.08 -2.92
N MET A 4 -18.32 -12.04 -3.72
CA MET A 4 -18.16 -10.66 -3.26
C MET A 4 -19.13 -10.34 -2.12
N ASP A 5 -20.34 -10.86 -2.15
CA ASP A 5 -21.35 -10.65 -1.11
C ASP A 5 -20.95 -11.28 0.24
N ASP A 6 -20.09 -12.32 0.24
CA ASP A 6 -19.57 -12.93 1.47
C ASP A 6 -18.48 -12.06 2.13
N VAL A 7 -17.91 -11.12 1.36
CA VAL A 7 -16.80 -10.25 1.77
C VAL A 7 -17.29 -8.85 2.11
N VAL A 8 -18.36 -8.42 1.47
CA VAL A 8 -18.99 -7.12 1.73
C VAL A 8 -19.78 -7.21 3.03
N GLY A 9 -19.11 -6.89 4.11
CA GLY A 9 -19.73 -6.88 5.43
C GLY A 9 -19.23 -5.68 6.25
N PRO A 10 -20.04 -5.23 7.22
CA PRO A 10 -19.72 -4.04 8.01
C PRO A 10 -18.44 -4.18 8.84
N ARG A 11 -17.88 -5.37 8.91
CA ARG A 11 -16.74 -5.68 9.76
C ARG A 11 -15.53 -6.26 9.02
N THR A 12 -15.41 -5.97 7.71
CA THR A 12 -14.21 -6.33 6.94
C THR A 12 -13.20 -5.18 6.97
N GLY A 13 -12.00 -5.46 7.47
CA GLY A 13 -10.87 -4.52 7.51
C GLY A 13 -10.01 -4.58 6.25
N VAL A 14 -9.30 -3.50 5.95
CA VAL A 14 -8.33 -3.38 4.85
C VAL A 14 -7.01 -2.82 5.37
N PHE A 15 -5.93 -3.56 5.21
CA PHE A 15 -4.60 -3.20 5.69
C PHE A 15 -3.62 -3.30 4.52
N VAL A 16 -3.02 -2.19 4.12
CA VAL A 16 -2.15 -2.13 2.94
C VAL A 16 -0.79 -1.59 3.30
N GLY A 17 0.24 -2.41 3.11
CA GLY A 17 1.64 -1.98 3.16
C GLY A 17 2.01 -1.27 1.87
N VAL A 18 2.40 -0.01 1.95
CA VAL A 18 2.79 0.82 0.80
C VAL A 18 3.71 1.93 1.26
N SER A 19 4.86 2.11 0.62
CA SER A 19 5.90 3.04 1.10
C SER A 19 6.31 4.13 0.12
N GLN A 20 5.85 4.09 -1.12
CA GLN A 20 6.24 5.07 -2.14
C GLN A 20 5.07 5.45 -3.03
N SER A 21 5.11 6.69 -3.55
CA SER A 21 4.17 7.19 -4.53
C SER A 21 4.93 7.90 -5.67
N ASP A 22 5.46 7.10 -6.60
CA ASP A 22 6.12 7.64 -7.81
C ASP A 22 5.17 8.50 -8.65
N TYR A 23 3.87 8.21 -8.59
CA TYR A 23 2.86 9.02 -9.26
C TYR A 23 2.84 10.46 -8.72
N LYS A 24 2.99 10.64 -7.42
CA LYS A 24 3.13 11.98 -6.82
C LYS A 24 4.35 12.71 -7.39
N THR A 25 5.51 12.04 -7.45
CA THR A 25 6.74 12.59 -7.99
C THR A 25 6.58 13.01 -9.45
N ILE A 26 5.96 12.16 -10.28
CA ILE A 26 5.69 12.45 -11.69
C ILE A 26 4.77 13.66 -11.84
N ARG A 27 3.74 13.76 -11.01
CA ARG A 27 2.81 14.89 -11.01
C ARG A 27 3.53 16.19 -10.62
N GLU A 28 4.33 16.19 -9.58
CA GLU A 28 5.10 17.36 -9.13
C GLU A 28 6.10 17.85 -10.18
N MET A 29 6.66 16.94 -10.98
CA MET A 29 7.55 17.27 -12.10
C MET A 29 6.81 17.87 -13.30
N ASN A 30 5.55 17.52 -13.51
CA ASN A 30 4.76 17.92 -14.67
C ASN A 30 3.75 19.02 -14.36
N THR A 31 4.02 19.85 -13.35
CA THR A 31 3.10 20.87 -12.85
C THR A 31 2.57 21.81 -13.93
N ALA A 32 1.27 21.76 -14.16
CA ALA A 32 0.55 22.87 -14.75
C ALA A 32 -0.73 23.20 -13.97
N ASP A 33 -1.45 22.20 -13.46
CA ASP A 33 -2.73 22.48 -12.79
C ASP A 33 -2.96 21.56 -11.61
N GLU A 34 -3.42 22.12 -10.47
CA GLU A 34 -3.98 21.37 -9.35
C GLU A 34 -5.34 20.79 -9.78
N GLU A 35 -5.33 19.52 -10.13
CA GLU A 35 -6.58 18.83 -10.44
C GLU A 35 -7.43 18.65 -9.18
N LYS A 36 -8.74 18.74 -9.36
CA LYS A 36 -9.77 18.56 -8.31
C LYS A 36 -9.52 17.32 -7.42
N TYR A 37 -8.93 16.28 -7.97
CA TYR A 37 -8.70 15.01 -7.29
C TYR A 37 -7.24 14.76 -6.92
N ALA A 38 -6.35 15.77 -7.01
CA ALA A 38 -4.93 15.63 -6.70
C ALA A 38 -4.72 15.06 -5.29
N GLY A 39 -5.37 15.63 -4.28
CA GLY A 39 -5.23 15.20 -2.89
C GLY A 39 -5.60 13.72 -2.64
N THR A 40 -6.60 13.20 -3.35
CA THR A 40 -7.00 11.79 -3.23
C THR A 40 -6.32 10.87 -4.25
N GLY A 41 -5.66 11.45 -5.24
CA GLY A 41 -5.01 10.71 -6.33
C GLY A 41 -3.70 10.05 -5.91
N TYR A 42 -2.96 10.67 -4.98
CA TYR A 42 -1.63 10.21 -4.57
C TYR A 42 -1.40 10.16 -3.05
N ALA A 43 -2.39 10.52 -2.23
CA ALA A 43 -2.25 10.40 -0.78
C ALA A 43 -2.19 8.93 -0.36
N MET A 44 -1.12 8.55 0.35
CA MET A 44 -0.87 7.17 0.77
C MET A 44 -2.00 6.62 1.66
N SER A 45 -2.58 7.47 2.51
CA SER A 45 -3.74 7.11 3.36
C SER A 45 -4.96 6.66 2.57
N ILE A 46 -5.08 7.08 1.30
CA ILE A 46 -6.22 6.76 0.44
C ILE A 46 -6.11 5.36 -0.19
N VAL A 47 -4.92 4.74 -0.17
CA VAL A 47 -4.71 3.44 -0.82
C VAL A 47 -5.64 2.37 -0.25
N ALA A 48 -5.62 2.15 1.07
CA ALA A 48 -6.54 1.22 1.74
C ALA A 48 -8.00 1.70 1.65
N ASN A 49 -8.22 3.01 1.87
CA ASN A 49 -9.56 3.60 1.86
C ASN A 49 -10.27 3.48 0.50
N ARG A 50 -9.53 3.48 -0.60
CA ARG A 50 -10.11 3.31 -1.94
C ARG A 50 -10.67 1.90 -2.13
N VAL A 51 -10.00 0.88 -1.59
CA VAL A 51 -10.51 -0.50 -1.57
C VAL A 51 -11.76 -0.58 -0.70
N SER A 52 -11.70 -0.06 0.52
CA SER A 52 -12.84 -0.03 1.44
C SER A 52 -14.05 0.68 0.83
N HIS A 53 -13.85 1.83 0.20
CA HIS A 53 -14.90 2.58 -0.46
C HIS A 53 -15.49 1.84 -1.66
N ARG A 54 -14.63 1.24 -2.51
CA ARG A 54 -15.08 0.53 -3.72
C ARG A 54 -15.91 -0.71 -3.39
N LEU A 55 -15.59 -1.39 -2.28
CA LEU A 55 -16.24 -2.61 -1.83
C LEU A 55 -17.27 -2.37 -0.71
N ASN A 56 -17.55 -1.12 -0.36
CA ASN A 56 -18.46 -0.72 0.71
C ASN A 56 -18.15 -1.41 2.05
N LEU A 57 -16.86 -1.45 2.42
CA LEU A 57 -16.40 -2.03 3.69
C LEU A 57 -16.38 -0.96 4.77
N SER A 58 -16.73 -1.31 6.00
CA SER A 58 -16.80 -0.40 7.14
C SER A 58 -15.94 -0.84 8.34
N GLY A 59 -15.11 -1.87 8.17
CA GLY A 59 -14.08 -2.23 9.12
C GLY A 59 -12.88 -1.26 9.09
N PRO A 60 -11.85 -1.48 9.91
CA PRO A 60 -10.62 -0.69 9.90
C PRO A 60 -10.02 -0.58 8.49
N SER A 61 -9.53 0.60 8.11
CA SER A 61 -8.94 0.85 6.79
C SER A 61 -7.64 1.62 6.96
N VAL A 62 -6.51 0.93 6.83
CA VAL A 62 -5.19 1.42 7.24
C VAL A 62 -4.16 1.20 6.13
N SER A 63 -3.46 2.27 5.77
CA SER A 63 -2.24 2.19 4.97
C SER A 63 -1.04 2.30 5.90
N VAL A 64 -0.08 1.40 5.74
CA VAL A 64 1.11 1.27 6.60
C VAL A 64 2.36 1.56 5.79
N ASP A 65 3.20 2.45 6.29
CA ASP A 65 4.54 2.70 5.76
C ASP A 65 5.60 2.47 6.85
N THR A 66 6.29 1.36 6.72
CA THR A 66 7.50 1.02 7.48
C THR A 66 8.61 0.57 6.52
N ALA A 67 8.67 1.18 5.34
CA ALA A 67 9.57 0.85 4.24
C ALA A 67 9.44 -0.65 3.82
N CYS A 68 10.54 -1.37 3.71
CA CYS A 68 10.56 -2.78 3.24
C CYS A 68 9.71 -3.74 4.10
N SER A 69 9.43 -3.40 5.36
CA SER A 69 8.62 -4.21 6.27
C SER A 69 7.13 -3.92 6.23
N SER A 70 6.67 -2.95 5.43
CA SER A 70 5.28 -2.46 5.44
C SER A 70 4.24 -3.56 5.30
N SER A 71 4.48 -4.54 4.40
CA SER A 71 3.52 -5.63 4.17
C SER A 71 3.41 -6.59 5.36
N LEU A 72 4.51 -6.86 6.06
CA LEU A 72 4.50 -7.71 7.26
C LEU A 72 3.88 -6.98 8.46
N VAL A 73 4.10 -5.68 8.59
CA VAL A 73 3.43 -4.87 9.61
C VAL A 73 1.92 -4.78 9.32
N ALA A 74 1.53 -4.60 8.06
CA ALA A 74 0.12 -4.63 7.67
C ALA A 74 -0.53 -5.99 7.99
N LEU A 75 0.21 -7.10 7.84
CA LEU A 75 -0.26 -8.43 8.22
C LEU A 75 -0.46 -8.55 9.73
N ASP A 76 0.51 -8.11 10.53
CA ASP A 76 0.41 -8.09 12.00
C ASP A 76 -0.80 -7.26 12.47
N GLU A 77 -0.99 -6.08 11.90
CA GLU A 77 -2.16 -5.24 12.18
C GLU A 77 -3.47 -5.96 11.85
N GLY A 78 -3.56 -6.59 10.69
CA GLY A 78 -4.75 -7.39 10.31
C GLY A 78 -5.04 -8.50 11.31
N VAL A 79 -4.02 -9.25 11.76
CA VAL A 79 -4.14 -10.31 12.76
C VAL A 79 -4.61 -9.74 14.11
N ARG A 80 -4.02 -8.64 14.57
CA ARG A 80 -4.40 -7.97 15.82
C ARG A 80 -5.85 -7.53 15.81
N HIS A 81 -6.32 -6.96 14.72
CA HIS A 81 -7.70 -6.52 14.58
C HIS A 81 -8.70 -7.68 14.55
N LEU A 82 -8.34 -8.81 13.93
CA LEU A 82 -9.14 -10.04 14.00
C LEU A 82 -9.19 -10.60 15.42
N GLN A 83 -8.06 -10.69 16.12
CA GLN A 83 -7.99 -11.18 17.49
C GLN A 83 -8.73 -10.29 18.49
N ALA A 84 -8.69 -8.97 18.27
CA ALA A 84 -9.41 -7.99 19.09
C ALA A 84 -10.93 -7.93 18.77
N GLY A 85 -11.40 -8.66 17.75
CA GLY A 85 -12.79 -8.61 17.30
C GLY A 85 -13.20 -7.30 16.67
N SER A 86 -12.24 -6.47 16.23
CA SER A 86 -12.52 -5.19 15.54
C SER A 86 -13.00 -5.40 14.11
N CYS A 87 -12.67 -6.53 13.52
CA CYS A 87 -13.20 -6.99 12.24
C CYS A 87 -13.33 -8.52 12.24
N ASP A 88 -14.17 -9.03 11.37
CA ASP A 88 -14.42 -10.47 11.20
C ASP A 88 -13.62 -11.07 10.06
N MET A 89 -13.19 -10.21 9.14
CA MET A 89 -12.33 -10.52 8.00
C MET A 89 -11.34 -9.38 7.79
N ALA A 90 -10.14 -9.69 7.33
CA ALA A 90 -9.12 -8.70 6.99
C ALA A 90 -8.54 -8.97 5.59
N PHE A 91 -8.60 -7.95 4.72
CA PHE A 91 -7.79 -7.90 3.53
C PHE A 91 -6.43 -7.31 3.88
N VAL A 92 -5.39 -8.09 3.67
CA VAL A 92 -4.01 -7.63 3.85
C VAL A 92 -3.29 -7.67 2.51
N SER A 93 -2.61 -6.58 2.17
CA SER A 93 -1.88 -6.46 0.91
C SER A 93 -0.57 -5.70 1.10
N GLY A 94 0.42 -6.03 0.28
CA GLY A 94 1.61 -5.21 0.07
C GLY A 94 1.68 -4.84 -1.41
N VAL A 95 1.81 -3.55 -1.70
CA VAL A 95 1.86 -3.06 -3.08
C VAL A 95 3.01 -2.09 -3.28
N ASN A 96 3.64 -2.19 -4.44
CA ASN A 96 4.63 -1.23 -4.91
C ASN A 96 4.47 -1.03 -6.41
N VAL A 97 4.37 0.22 -6.84
CA VAL A 97 4.32 0.59 -8.26
C VAL A 97 5.53 1.44 -8.57
N ILE A 98 6.38 0.95 -9.46
CA ILE A 98 7.58 1.63 -9.90
C ILE A 98 7.27 2.32 -11.22
N ALA A 99 7.07 3.63 -11.18
CA ALA A 99 6.75 4.45 -12.33
C ALA A 99 7.81 5.52 -12.61
N HIS A 100 8.80 5.69 -11.70
CA HIS A 100 9.89 6.65 -11.83
C HIS A 100 11.22 6.02 -11.44
N PRO A 101 12.34 6.30 -12.15
CA PRO A 101 13.63 5.67 -11.90
C PRO A 101 14.35 6.17 -10.64
N GLY A 102 13.81 7.17 -9.95
CA GLY A 102 14.47 7.85 -8.84
C GLY A 102 14.94 6.93 -7.71
N ALA A 103 14.10 5.96 -7.31
CA ALA A 103 14.46 5.00 -6.28
C ALA A 103 15.64 4.11 -6.70
N PHE A 104 15.66 3.63 -7.94
CA PHE A 104 16.78 2.84 -8.46
C PHE A 104 18.10 3.64 -8.51
N VAL A 105 18.02 4.89 -8.95
CA VAL A 105 19.18 5.78 -8.98
C VAL A 105 19.72 6.03 -7.57
N ALA A 106 18.84 6.27 -6.61
CA ALA A 106 19.23 6.49 -5.21
C ALA A 106 19.87 5.23 -4.60
N PHE A 107 19.24 4.07 -4.77
CA PHE A 107 19.76 2.79 -4.24
C PHE A 107 21.06 2.36 -4.92
N SER A 108 21.22 2.63 -6.21
CA SER A 108 22.47 2.39 -6.92
C SER A 108 23.61 3.24 -6.36
N LYS A 109 23.36 4.55 -6.15
CA LYS A 109 24.35 5.47 -5.59
C LYS A 109 24.75 5.11 -4.14
N SER A 110 23.84 4.56 -3.37
CA SER A 110 24.10 4.10 -1.99
C SER A 110 24.69 2.68 -1.91
N GLY A 111 24.92 2.01 -3.04
CA GLY A 111 25.45 0.64 -3.06
C GLY A 111 24.48 -0.43 -2.56
N MET A 112 23.17 -0.14 -2.53
CA MET A 112 22.14 -1.05 -2.04
C MET A 112 21.62 -2.02 -3.10
N GLN A 113 22.04 -1.86 -4.36
CA GLN A 113 21.64 -2.75 -5.44
C GLN A 113 22.69 -3.82 -5.71
N SER A 114 22.23 -5.01 -6.08
CA SER A 114 23.11 -6.07 -6.54
C SER A 114 23.80 -5.69 -7.86
N PRO A 115 25.14 -5.80 -7.97
CA PRO A 115 25.84 -5.53 -9.22
C PRO A 115 25.44 -6.47 -10.37
N SER A 116 24.97 -7.69 -10.05
CA SER A 116 24.50 -8.67 -11.03
C SER A 116 23.03 -8.49 -11.41
N GLY A 117 22.30 -7.59 -10.73
CA GLY A 117 20.86 -7.43 -10.89
C GLY A 117 20.02 -8.58 -10.31
N GLN A 118 20.65 -9.53 -9.63
CA GLN A 118 19.97 -10.64 -8.97
C GLN A 118 20.05 -10.48 -7.45
N PRO A 119 18.96 -10.74 -6.72
CA PRO A 119 19.01 -10.77 -5.27
C PRO A 119 19.77 -12.03 -4.80
N SER A 120 20.63 -11.86 -3.79
CA SER A 120 21.35 -12.93 -3.12
C SER A 120 20.81 -13.12 -1.71
N THR A 121 19.51 -13.35 -1.60
CA THR A 121 18.86 -13.57 -0.31
C THR A 121 19.25 -14.97 0.21
N PHE A 122 19.83 -15.01 1.39
CA PHE A 122 20.32 -16.24 2.03
C PHE A 122 21.53 -16.94 1.34
N ASP A 123 22.27 -16.23 0.51
CA ASP A 123 23.48 -16.69 -0.14
C ASP A 123 24.73 -16.25 0.63
#